data_c3c895ba84b4b0bcc75cba9d25f3f09f
#
_entry.id   c3c895ba84b4b0bcc75cba9d25f3f09f
#
_cell.length_a   1.000
_cell.length_b   1.000
_cell.length_c   1.000
_cell.angle_alpha   90.00
_cell.angle_beta   90.00
_cell.angle_gamma   90.00
#
_symmetry.space_group_name_H-M   'P 1'
#
loop_
_entity.id
_entity.type
_entity.pdbx_description
1 polymer ?
#
loop_
_entity_poly.entity_id
_entity_poly.type
_entity_poly.pdbx_seq_one_letter_code
_entity_poly.pdbx_strand_id
1 'polypeptide(L)'
;MLNLEKIGQKITTQRKQMKLTQNELAETLFVTHQAVSKWENGKSIPSIEILYEMTKLFNISIDYLLDNSEIDPSDYESQFKNVSREVVISNFLKSDSCNEDINNIFYLLTKKERYLILNLIMRSQTTVTTEAIWPYLNDSERQFLLGVILSNKLDVDLNRIWHHLSNQERKIVSHNLKNGIYNNTLNNIIRSEKNEKKQ
;
A
#
# COMPACT_ATOMS: atom_id res chain seq x y z
N MET A 1 -18.42 14.26 22.57
CA MET A 1 -19.35 15.07 21.77
C MET A 1 -18.98 14.86 20.31
N LEU A 2 -19.92 14.62 19.39
CA LEU A 2 -19.61 14.42 17.97
C LEU A 2 -19.02 15.71 17.38
N ASN A 3 -17.93 15.56 16.62
CA ASN A 3 -17.31 16.68 15.90
C ASN A 3 -17.85 16.71 14.46
N LEU A 4 -18.78 17.61 14.20
CA LEU A 4 -19.46 17.73 12.90
C LEU A 4 -18.49 18.07 11.76
N GLU A 5 -17.46 18.85 12.04
CA GLU A 5 -16.45 19.22 11.03
C GLU A 5 -15.64 18.00 10.59
N LYS A 6 -15.19 17.18 11.56
CA LYS A 6 -14.45 15.92 11.25
C LYS A 6 -15.32 14.93 10.47
N ILE A 7 -16.59 14.78 10.85
CA ILE A 7 -17.55 13.94 10.11
C ILE A 7 -17.70 14.46 8.68
N GLY A 8 -17.89 15.76 8.51
CA GLY A 8 -18.02 16.40 7.20
C GLY A 8 -16.77 16.21 6.32
N GLN A 9 -15.58 16.32 6.91
CA GLN A 9 -14.32 16.07 6.21
C GLN A 9 -14.21 14.61 5.75
N LYS A 10 -14.60 13.64 6.60
CA LYS A 10 -14.60 12.22 6.24
C LYS A 10 -15.59 11.93 5.10
N ILE A 11 -16.81 12.48 5.15
CA ILE A 11 -17.78 12.37 4.06
C ILE A 11 -17.19 12.93 2.76
N THR A 12 -16.58 14.12 2.81
CA THR A 12 -15.94 14.75 1.66
C THR A 12 -14.82 13.87 1.09
N THR A 13 -13.99 13.30 1.95
CA THR A 13 -12.86 12.45 1.56
C THR A 13 -13.36 11.19 0.86
N GLN A 14 -14.32 10.48 1.45
CA GLN A 14 -14.89 9.27 0.86
C GLN A 14 -15.57 9.53 -0.48
N ARG A 15 -16.35 10.59 -0.58
CA ARG A 15 -16.97 11.01 -1.85
C ARG A 15 -15.93 11.26 -2.94
N LYS A 16 -14.88 12.01 -2.62
CA LYS A 16 -13.79 12.31 -3.58
C LYS A 16 -13.03 11.06 -4.01
N GLN A 17 -12.80 10.12 -3.10
CA GLN A 17 -12.17 8.82 -3.43
C GLN A 17 -13.00 8.02 -4.43
N MET A 18 -14.33 8.10 -4.33
CA MET A 18 -15.26 7.52 -5.31
C MET A 18 -15.41 8.37 -6.58
N LYS A 19 -14.73 9.51 -6.68
CA LYS A 19 -14.81 10.47 -7.79
C LYS A 19 -16.22 11.04 -8.03
N LEU A 20 -17.03 11.08 -6.97
CA LEU A 20 -18.38 11.64 -7.04
C LEU A 20 -18.35 13.16 -6.78
N THR A 21 -19.22 13.89 -7.48
CA THR A 21 -19.59 15.28 -7.13
C THR A 21 -20.57 15.27 -5.95
N GLN A 22 -20.80 16.42 -5.32
CA GLN A 22 -21.84 16.55 -4.27
C GLN A 22 -23.24 16.25 -4.81
N ASN A 23 -23.52 16.60 -6.09
CA ASN A 23 -24.79 16.29 -6.74
C ASN A 23 -24.98 14.79 -6.93
N GLU A 24 -23.97 14.09 -7.46
CA GLU A 24 -24.03 12.63 -7.66
C GLU A 24 -24.18 11.87 -6.33
N LEU A 25 -23.49 12.33 -5.25
CA LEU A 25 -23.70 11.76 -3.93
C LEU A 25 -25.14 11.99 -3.43
N ALA A 26 -25.67 13.19 -3.65
CA ALA A 26 -27.04 13.53 -3.26
C ALA A 26 -28.08 12.67 -4.00
N GLU A 27 -27.91 12.48 -5.30
CA GLU A 27 -28.77 11.62 -6.12
C GLU A 27 -28.69 10.16 -5.65
N THR A 28 -27.47 9.65 -5.37
CA THR A 28 -27.26 8.26 -4.90
C THR A 28 -27.92 8.00 -3.55
N LEU A 29 -27.91 8.99 -2.66
CA LEU A 29 -28.52 8.88 -1.32
C LEU A 29 -29.97 9.37 -1.26
N PHE A 30 -30.57 9.75 -2.39
CA PHE A 30 -31.93 10.29 -2.49
C PHE A 30 -32.16 11.50 -1.58
N VAL A 31 -31.20 12.40 -1.52
CA VAL A 31 -31.25 13.65 -0.72
C VAL A 31 -30.98 14.87 -1.59
N THR A 32 -31.11 16.06 -1.02
CA THR A 32 -30.79 17.30 -1.74
C THR A 32 -29.29 17.58 -1.74
N HIS A 33 -28.76 18.20 -2.77
CA HIS A 33 -27.39 18.71 -2.82
C HIS A 33 -27.09 19.63 -1.61
N GLN A 34 -28.05 20.46 -1.19
CA GLN A 34 -27.92 21.34 -0.04
C GLN A 34 -27.70 20.57 1.27
N ALA A 35 -28.31 19.40 1.42
CA ALA A 35 -28.09 18.53 2.58
C ALA A 35 -26.64 18.02 2.60
N VAL A 36 -26.15 17.45 1.49
CA VAL A 36 -24.76 17.00 1.35
C VAL A 36 -23.78 18.14 1.63
N SER A 37 -24.01 19.32 1.04
CA SER A 37 -23.18 20.50 1.28
C SER A 37 -23.15 20.91 2.76
N LYS A 38 -24.28 20.86 3.47
CA LYS A 38 -24.33 21.16 4.90
C LYS A 38 -23.55 20.15 5.72
N TRP A 39 -23.63 18.87 5.40
CA TRP A 39 -22.90 17.81 6.09
C TRP A 39 -21.38 17.95 5.89
N GLU A 40 -20.94 18.14 4.65
CA GLU A 40 -19.52 18.30 4.32
C GLU A 40 -18.88 19.54 4.95
N ASN A 41 -19.68 20.60 5.16
CA ASN A 41 -19.24 21.82 5.85
C ASN A 41 -19.44 21.79 7.37
N GLY A 42 -19.80 20.64 7.95
CA GLY A 42 -20.00 20.49 9.38
C GLY A 42 -21.18 21.28 9.97
N LYS A 43 -22.12 21.74 9.14
CA LYS A 43 -23.27 22.55 9.57
C LYS A 43 -24.44 21.71 10.08
N SER A 44 -24.49 20.45 9.74
CA SER A 44 -25.46 19.48 10.24
C SER A 44 -24.93 18.08 10.08
N ILE A 45 -25.57 17.11 10.76
CA ILE A 45 -25.26 15.69 10.63
C ILE A 45 -26.34 15.00 9.80
N PRO A 46 -26.01 14.00 8.97
CA PRO A 46 -26.99 13.13 8.34
C PRO A 46 -27.83 12.37 9.36
N SER A 47 -29.05 11.97 8.99
CA SER A 47 -29.83 11.04 9.82
C SER A 47 -29.13 9.68 9.91
N ILE A 48 -29.51 8.86 10.91
CA ILE A 48 -28.89 7.54 11.11
C ILE A 48 -29.08 6.63 9.88
N GLU A 49 -30.20 6.75 9.19
CA GLU A 49 -30.50 6.02 7.97
C GLU A 49 -29.54 6.41 6.85
N ILE A 50 -29.31 7.70 6.69
CA ILE A 50 -28.38 8.22 5.68
C ILE A 50 -26.93 7.85 6.03
N LEU A 51 -26.54 7.94 7.31
CA LEU A 51 -25.22 7.46 7.75
C LEU A 51 -25.05 5.99 7.41
N TYR A 52 -26.06 5.16 7.63
CA TYR A 52 -26.01 3.74 7.30
C TYR A 52 -25.89 3.48 5.80
N GLU A 53 -26.64 4.21 4.95
CA GLU A 53 -26.49 4.10 3.49
C GLU A 53 -25.11 4.60 3.03
N MET A 54 -24.58 5.67 3.64
CA MET A 54 -23.22 6.13 3.37
C MET A 54 -22.17 5.06 3.71
N THR A 55 -22.32 4.34 4.84
CA THR A 55 -21.36 3.29 5.20
C THR A 55 -21.34 2.15 4.19
N LYS A 56 -22.50 1.78 3.64
CA LYS A 56 -22.58 0.80 2.55
C LYS A 56 -21.95 1.33 1.26
N LEU A 57 -22.30 2.54 0.88
CA LEU A 57 -21.82 3.18 -0.36
C LEU A 57 -20.29 3.32 -0.34
N PHE A 58 -19.74 3.79 0.78
CA PHE A 58 -18.31 4.06 0.94
C PHE A 58 -17.51 2.80 1.37
N ASN A 59 -18.22 1.73 1.75
CA ASN A 59 -17.64 0.50 2.28
C ASN A 59 -16.75 0.74 3.52
N ILE A 60 -17.26 1.50 4.48
CA ILE A 60 -16.63 1.87 5.74
C ILE A 60 -17.56 1.54 6.92
N SER A 61 -17.00 1.46 8.15
CA SER A 61 -17.82 1.30 9.35
C SER A 61 -18.49 2.64 9.75
N ILE A 62 -19.59 2.55 10.49
CA ILE A 62 -20.22 3.74 11.07
C ILE A 62 -19.32 4.36 12.15
N ASP A 63 -18.59 3.52 12.89
CA ASP A 63 -17.63 3.98 13.89
C ASP A 63 -16.54 4.84 13.25
N TYR A 64 -16.00 4.40 12.11
CA TYR A 64 -15.07 5.22 11.33
C TYR A 64 -15.63 6.58 10.96
N LEU A 65 -16.90 6.64 10.53
CA LEU A 65 -17.52 7.89 10.12
C LEU A 65 -17.75 8.84 11.30
N LEU A 66 -18.10 8.29 12.48
CA LEU A 66 -18.44 9.06 13.68
C LEU A 66 -17.25 9.28 14.63
N ASP A 67 -16.14 8.57 14.44
CA ASP A 67 -14.96 8.70 15.28
C ASP A 67 -14.35 10.11 15.15
N ASN A 68 -14.02 10.71 16.30
CA ASN A 68 -13.40 12.02 16.38
C ASN A 68 -11.86 11.97 16.42
N SER A 69 -11.26 10.77 16.44
CA SER A 69 -9.82 10.62 16.39
C SER A 69 -9.26 11.16 15.07
N GLU A 70 -8.08 11.70 15.12
CA GLU A 70 -7.31 11.95 13.91
C GLU A 70 -6.85 10.60 13.38
N ILE A 71 -7.23 10.29 12.15
CA ILE A 71 -6.74 9.09 11.51
C ILE A 71 -5.31 9.41 11.11
N ASP A 72 -4.37 8.80 11.80
CA ASP A 72 -3.00 8.73 11.33
C ASP A 72 -3.01 7.94 10.01
N PRO A 73 -2.64 8.56 8.87
CA PRO A 73 -2.60 7.86 7.59
C PRO A 73 -1.67 6.65 7.61
N SER A 74 -0.72 6.60 8.56
CA SER A 74 0.21 5.47 8.75
C SER A 74 -0.30 4.40 9.72
N ASP A 75 -1.43 4.63 10.43
CA ASP A 75 -2.07 3.62 11.30
C ASP A 75 -2.95 2.67 10.49
N TYR A 76 -2.29 1.76 9.79
CA TYR A 76 -2.97 0.74 8.96
C TYR A 76 -3.77 -0.27 9.79
N GLU A 77 -3.40 -0.51 11.06
CA GLU A 77 -4.20 -1.39 11.93
C GLU A 77 -5.59 -0.83 12.18
N SER A 78 -5.68 0.45 12.51
CA SER A 78 -6.97 1.14 12.68
C SER A 78 -7.74 1.22 11.37
N GLN A 79 -7.06 1.48 10.27
CA GLN A 79 -7.69 1.52 8.96
C GLN A 79 -8.31 0.17 8.58
N PHE A 80 -7.61 -0.97 8.75
CA PHE A 80 -8.12 -2.30 8.47
C PHE A 80 -9.29 -2.74 9.36
N LYS A 81 -9.47 -2.12 10.53
CA LYS A 81 -10.63 -2.36 11.41
C LYS A 81 -11.89 -1.64 10.90
N ASN A 82 -11.72 -0.48 10.29
CA ASN A 82 -12.79 0.47 10.02
C ASN A 82 -13.15 0.60 8.53
N VAL A 83 -12.25 0.21 7.64
CA VAL A 83 -12.38 0.34 6.19
C VAL A 83 -12.09 -1.02 5.55
N SER A 84 -12.74 -1.32 4.42
CA SER A 84 -12.48 -2.58 3.74
C SER A 84 -11.01 -2.70 3.32
N ARG A 85 -10.49 -3.91 3.38
CA ARG A 85 -9.08 -4.20 3.09
C ARG A 85 -8.67 -3.77 1.69
N GLU A 86 -9.55 -3.95 0.71
CA GLU A 86 -9.32 -3.56 -0.69
C GLU A 86 -9.12 -2.05 -0.83
N VAL A 87 -9.93 -1.25 -0.11
CA VAL A 87 -9.83 0.22 -0.12
C VAL A 87 -8.53 0.66 0.54
N VAL A 88 -8.18 0.10 1.72
CA VAL A 88 -6.93 0.43 2.42
C VAL A 88 -5.72 0.11 1.53
N ILE A 89 -5.67 -1.08 0.95
CA ILE A 89 -4.57 -1.50 0.07
C ILE A 89 -4.51 -0.63 -1.19
N SER A 90 -5.66 -0.30 -1.80
CA SER A 90 -5.71 0.57 -2.96
C SER A 90 -5.20 1.98 -2.67
N ASN A 91 -5.53 2.54 -1.50
CA ASN A 91 -5.05 3.85 -1.06
C ASN A 91 -3.55 3.82 -0.79
N PHE A 92 -3.06 2.78 -0.09
CA PHE A 92 -1.63 2.57 0.13
C PHE A 92 -0.86 2.54 -1.19
N LEU A 93 -1.31 1.74 -2.17
CA LEU A 93 -0.63 1.61 -3.46
C LEU A 93 -0.63 2.89 -4.32
N LYS A 94 -1.52 3.83 -4.02
CA LYS A 94 -1.59 5.15 -4.69
C LYS A 94 -0.88 6.26 -3.93
N SER A 95 -0.44 5.99 -2.71
CA SER A 95 0.27 6.96 -1.87
C SER A 95 1.68 7.18 -2.40
N ASP A 96 2.14 8.43 -2.38
CA ASP A 96 3.52 8.79 -2.70
C ASP A 96 4.50 8.26 -1.64
N SER A 97 4.01 8.03 -0.40
CA SER A 97 4.79 7.47 0.73
C SER A 97 4.76 5.93 0.82
N CYS A 98 4.21 5.22 -0.17
CA CYS A 98 4.01 3.77 -0.07
C CYS A 98 5.29 2.97 0.24
N ASN A 99 6.46 3.42 -0.23
CA ASN A 99 7.74 2.76 0.05
C ASN A 99 8.24 3.01 1.48
N GLU A 100 7.90 4.16 2.08
CA GLU A 100 8.24 4.54 3.44
C GLU A 100 7.31 3.84 4.45
N ASP A 101 6.03 3.71 4.07
CA ASP A 101 4.99 3.12 4.90
C ASP A 101 4.93 1.58 4.81
N ILE A 102 5.73 0.96 3.98
CA ILE A 102 5.68 -0.50 3.73
C ILE A 102 5.84 -1.31 5.02
N ASN A 103 6.65 -0.85 5.96
CA ASN A 103 6.87 -1.47 7.26
C ASN A 103 5.60 -1.47 8.13
N ASN A 104 4.74 -0.47 7.98
CA ASN A 104 3.54 -0.28 8.78
C ASN A 104 2.37 -1.14 8.28
N ILE A 105 2.35 -1.49 6.99
CA ILE A 105 1.24 -2.23 6.39
C ILE A 105 1.58 -3.70 6.10
N PHE A 106 2.81 -4.02 5.70
CA PHE A 106 3.14 -5.30 5.08
C PHE A 106 2.93 -6.51 5.99
N TYR A 107 3.14 -6.37 7.31
CA TYR A 107 2.90 -7.43 8.29
C TYR A 107 1.40 -7.68 8.55
N LEU A 108 0.53 -6.71 8.22
CA LEU A 108 -0.93 -6.83 8.35
C LEU A 108 -1.57 -7.53 7.14
N LEU A 109 -0.83 -7.67 6.04
CA LEU A 109 -1.34 -8.24 4.80
C LEU A 109 -1.45 -9.75 4.88
N THR A 110 -2.56 -10.27 4.36
CA THR A 110 -2.74 -11.70 4.15
C THR A 110 -1.80 -12.20 3.05
N LYS A 111 -1.56 -13.50 3.01
CA LYS A 111 -0.75 -14.13 1.96
C LYS A 111 -1.22 -13.77 0.55
N LYS A 112 -2.53 -13.72 0.31
CA LYS A 112 -3.11 -13.36 -1.00
C LYS A 112 -2.79 -11.91 -1.39
N GLU A 113 -2.91 -10.99 -0.45
CA GLU A 113 -2.64 -9.57 -0.65
C GLU A 113 -1.15 -9.31 -0.88
N ARG A 114 -0.27 -9.98 -0.15
CA ARG A 114 1.17 -9.92 -0.38
C ARG A 114 1.53 -10.39 -1.79
N TYR A 115 0.96 -11.53 -2.23
CA TYR A 115 1.14 -12.00 -3.61
C TYR A 115 0.56 -11.04 -4.67
N LEU A 116 -0.55 -10.35 -4.36
CA LEU A 116 -1.08 -9.30 -5.23
C LEU A 116 -0.04 -8.19 -5.44
N ILE A 117 0.55 -7.68 -4.35
CA ILE A 117 1.58 -6.63 -4.43
C ILE A 117 2.80 -7.11 -5.22
N LEU A 118 3.29 -8.32 -4.97
CA LEU A 118 4.40 -8.90 -5.73
C LEU A 118 4.09 -8.99 -7.24
N ASN A 119 2.87 -9.39 -7.60
CA ASN A 119 2.44 -9.40 -9.00
C ASN A 119 2.39 -8.00 -9.63
N LEU A 120 1.93 -6.99 -8.89
CA LEU A 120 1.91 -5.60 -9.35
C LEU A 120 3.34 -5.07 -9.59
N ILE A 121 4.27 -5.39 -8.69
CA ILE A 121 5.71 -5.06 -8.86
C ILE A 121 6.26 -5.71 -10.12
N MET A 122 6.04 -7.01 -10.31
CA MET A 122 6.52 -7.74 -11.51
C MET A 122 5.96 -7.19 -12.82
N ARG A 123 4.76 -6.61 -12.79
CA ARG A 123 4.13 -5.99 -13.96
C ARG A 123 4.42 -4.51 -14.10
N SER A 124 5.22 -3.93 -13.22
CA SER A 124 5.48 -2.48 -13.14
C SER A 124 4.18 -1.65 -13.04
N GLN A 125 3.20 -2.18 -12.30
CA GLN A 125 1.87 -1.56 -12.11
C GLN A 125 1.72 -0.88 -10.74
N THR A 126 2.82 -0.69 -10.02
CA THR A 126 2.87 0.01 -8.73
C THR A 126 4.17 0.77 -8.59
N THR A 127 4.18 1.79 -7.75
CA THR A 127 5.37 2.55 -7.32
C THR A 127 6.12 1.87 -6.18
N VAL A 128 5.55 0.83 -5.57
CA VAL A 128 6.23 0.01 -4.54
C VAL A 128 7.43 -0.68 -5.18
N THR A 129 8.60 -0.46 -4.59
CA THR A 129 9.86 -0.98 -5.11
C THR A 129 10.24 -2.31 -4.45
N THR A 130 11.02 -3.10 -5.17
CA THR A 130 11.56 -4.36 -4.65
C THR A 130 12.45 -4.13 -3.42
N GLU A 131 13.21 -3.05 -3.43
CA GLU A 131 14.10 -2.65 -2.34
C GLU A 131 13.31 -2.38 -1.05
N ALA A 132 12.20 -1.67 -1.16
CA ALA A 132 11.38 -1.31 0.01
C ALA A 132 10.74 -2.54 0.66
N ILE A 133 10.26 -3.52 -0.14
CA ILE A 133 9.58 -4.70 0.40
C ILE A 133 10.53 -5.83 0.83
N TRP A 134 11.76 -5.88 0.29
CA TRP A 134 12.67 -7.02 0.48
C TRP A 134 12.87 -7.44 1.94
N PRO A 135 13.08 -6.52 2.90
CA PRO A 135 13.27 -6.87 4.31
C PRO A 135 12.09 -7.62 4.94
N TYR A 136 10.89 -7.44 4.41
CA TYR A 136 9.62 -7.94 4.97
C TYR A 136 9.13 -9.22 4.29
N LEU A 137 9.82 -9.69 3.23
CA LEU A 137 9.49 -10.91 2.50
C LEU A 137 9.90 -12.16 3.31
N ASN A 138 9.05 -13.18 3.30
CA ASN A 138 9.41 -14.50 3.79
C ASN A 138 10.27 -15.26 2.77
N ASP A 139 10.87 -16.40 3.18
CA ASP A 139 11.80 -17.16 2.34
C ASP A 139 11.19 -17.58 0.99
N SER A 140 9.92 -18.00 0.97
CA SER A 140 9.24 -18.42 -0.26
C SER A 140 9.02 -17.25 -1.22
N GLU A 141 8.65 -16.09 -0.69
CA GLU A 141 8.46 -14.85 -1.46
C GLU A 141 9.79 -14.34 -2.01
N ARG A 142 10.85 -14.40 -1.21
CA ARG A 142 12.21 -14.01 -1.61
C ARG A 142 12.73 -14.91 -2.71
N GLN A 143 12.60 -16.24 -2.56
CA GLN A 143 13.01 -17.21 -3.58
C GLN A 143 12.25 -17.00 -4.90
N PHE A 144 10.94 -16.79 -4.81
CA PHE A 144 10.11 -16.50 -5.97
C PHE A 144 10.57 -15.23 -6.69
N LEU A 145 10.71 -14.12 -5.97
CA LEU A 145 11.09 -12.84 -6.55
C LEU A 145 12.52 -12.87 -7.12
N LEU A 146 13.44 -13.51 -6.41
CA LEU A 146 14.81 -13.71 -6.86
C LEU A 146 14.86 -14.51 -8.17
N GLY A 147 14.04 -15.57 -8.30
CA GLY A 147 13.90 -16.33 -9.53
C GLY A 147 13.42 -15.49 -10.70
N VAL A 148 12.46 -14.58 -10.47
CA VAL A 148 11.95 -13.64 -11.48
C VAL A 148 13.04 -12.65 -11.91
N ILE A 149 13.79 -12.09 -10.98
CA ILE A 149 14.90 -11.15 -11.23
C ILE A 149 15.99 -11.86 -12.05
N LEU A 150 16.44 -13.02 -11.60
CA LEU A 150 17.53 -13.77 -12.27
C LEU A 150 17.13 -14.31 -13.65
N SER A 151 15.83 -14.43 -13.93
CA SER A 151 15.32 -14.76 -15.27
C SER A 151 15.14 -13.54 -16.19
N ASN A 152 15.62 -12.35 -15.78
CA ASN A 152 15.50 -11.08 -16.50
C ASN A 152 14.05 -10.65 -16.80
N LYS A 153 13.09 -11.09 -15.98
CA LYS A 153 11.68 -10.70 -16.09
C LYS A 153 11.31 -9.48 -15.24
N LEU A 154 12.18 -9.10 -14.33
CA LEU A 154 12.07 -7.91 -13.51
C LEU A 154 13.45 -7.25 -13.42
N ASP A 155 13.52 -5.99 -13.83
CA ASP A 155 14.74 -5.20 -13.72
C ASP A 155 14.84 -4.60 -12.31
N VAL A 156 15.85 -5.01 -11.58
CA VAL A 156 16.13 -4.57 -10.21
C VAL A 156 17.62 -4.31 -10.07
N ASP A 157 17.97 -3.16 -9.51
CA ASP A 157 19.35 -2.91 -9.10
C ASP A 157 19.69 -3.77 -7.88
N LEU A 158 20.33 -4.92 -8.13
CA LEU A 158 20.73 -5.84 -7.09
C LEU A 158 21.69 -5.21 -6.06
N ASN A 159 22.38 -4.12 -6.38
CA ASN A 159 23.23 -3.42 -5.40
C ASN A 159 22.41 -2.89 -4.24
N ARG A 160 21.19 -2.40 -4.51
CA ARG A 160 20.31 -1.82 -3.49
C ARG A 160 19.78 -2.87 -2.52
N ILE A 161 19.54 -4.10 -2.98
CA ILE A 161 19.04 -5.19 -2.13
C ILE A 161 20.15 -6.11 -1.62
N TRP A 162 21.41 -5.94 -2.05
CA TRP A 162 22.53 -6.83 -1.72
C TRP A 162 22.71 -7.04 -0.21
N HIS A 163 22.59 -5.98 0.56
CA HIS A 163 22.75 -6.04 2.02
C HIS A 163 21.63 -6.82 2.73
N HIS A 164 20.48 -6.92 2.09
CA HIS A 164 19.32 -7.67 2.57
C HIS A 164 19.33 -9.14 2.14
N LEU A 165 20.21 -9.53 1.20
CA LEU A 165 20.33 -10.92 0.75
C LEU A 165 21.02 -11.78 1.81
N SER A 166 20.46 -12.97 2.03
CA SER A 166 21.11 -14.02 2.84
C SER A 166 22.36 -14.55 2.15
N ASN A 167 23.22 -15.25 2.90
CA ASN A 167 24.42 -15.87 2.34
C ASN A 167 24.11 -16.89 1.23
N GLN A 168 22.98 -17.57 1.30
CA GLN A 168 22.55 -18.51 0.26
C GLN A 168 22.11 -17.76 -1.00
N GLU A 169 21.29 -16.71 -0.85
CA GLU A 169 20.85 -15.87 -1.95
C GLU A 169 22.01 -15.18 -2.66
N ARG A 170 22.99 -14.65 -1.91
CA ARG A 170 24.24 -14.07 -2.49
C ARG A 170 25.04 -15.10 -3.29
N LYS A 171 25.11 -16.36 -2.83
CA LYS A 171 25.76 -17.43 -3.61
C LYS A 171 25.04 -17.71 -4.92
N ILE A 172 23.70 -17.77 -4.90
CA ILE A 172 22.88 -17.99 -6.09
C ILE A 172 23.09 -16.84 -7.10
N VAL A 173 22.96 -15.58 -6.63
CA VAL A 173 23.20 -14.40 -7.47
C VAL A 173 24.60 -14.40 -8.07
N SER A 174 25.63 -14.66 -7.23
CA SER A 174 27.03 -14.69 -7.67
C SER A 174 27.30 -15.78 -8.71
N HIS A 175 26.65 -16.94 -8.58
CA HIS A 175 26.75 -18.03 -9.55
C HIS A 175 26.12 -17.64 -10.91
N ASN A 176 24.92 -17.04 -10.90
CA ASN A 176 24.23 -16.62 -12.13
C ASN A 176 24.99 -15.49 -12.84
N LEU A 177 25.59 -14.56 -12.10
CA LEU A 177 26.42 -13.49 -12.68
C LEU A 177 27.67 -14.04 -13.38
N LYS A 178 28.34 -15.04 -12.78
CA LYS A 178 29.53 -15.68 -13.38
C LYS A 178 29.22 -16.41 -14.68
N ASN A 179 28.00 -16.93 -14.82
CA ASN A 179 27.57 -17.66 -15.99
C ASN A 179 27.00 -16.73 -17.09
N GLY A 180 27.06 -15.40 -16.89
CA GLY A 180 26.60 -14.42 -17.89
C GLY A 180 25.07 -14.39 -18.07
N ILE A 181 24.33 -15.03 -17.16
CA ILE A 181 22.86 -15.15 -17.23
C ILE A 181 22.20 -13.81 -16.83
N TYR A 182 22.88 -13.01 -16.02
CA TYR A 182 22.42 -11.72 -15.57
C TYR A 182 23.47 -10.64 -15.84
N ASN A 183 23.06 -9.59 -16.57
CA ASN A 183 23.99 -8.53 -16.99
C ASN A 183 23.82 -7.32 -16.06
N ASN A 184 24.60 -7.27 -14.96
CA ASN A 184 24.51 -6.16 -14.02
C ASN A 184 25.88 -5.69 -13.50
N THR A 185 25.92 -4.44 -13.08
CA THR A 185 27.05 -3.70 -12.51
C THR A 185 27.58 -4.24 -11.17
N LEU A 186 26.99 -5.30 -10.62
CA LEU A 186 27.37 -6.00 -9.38
C LEU A 186 28.81 -6.55 -9.35
N ASN A 187 29.49 -6.60 -10.48
CA ASN A 187 30.89 -7.05 -10.56
C ASN A 187 31.85 -6.27 -9.63
N ASN A 188 31.51 -5.03 -9.27
CA ASN A 188 32.35 -4.21 -8.39
C ASN A 188 32.19 -4.60 -6.91
N ILE A 189 30.96 -4.93 -6.47
CA ILE A 189 30.69 -5.35 -5.07
C ILE A 189 31.27 -6.71 -4.79
N ILE A 190 31.11 -7.67 -5.71
CA ILE A 190 31.68 -9.03 -5.56
C ILE A 190 33.22 -8.97 -5.56
N ARG A 191 33.83 -8.00 -6.23
CA ARG A 191 35.29 -7.80 -6.19
C ARG A 191 35.75 -7.19 -4.86
N SER A 192 35.02 -6.24 -4.27
CA SER A 192 35.36 -5.64 -2.98
C SER A 192 35.26 -6.66 -1.83
N GLU A 193 34.18 -7.47 -1.78
CA GLU A 193 34.03 -8.52 -0.75
C GLU A 193 35.11 -9.61 -0.82
N LYS A 194 35.70 -9.87 -2.00
CA LYS A 194 36.82 -10.82 -2.14
C LYS A 194 38.13 -10.24 -1.62
N ASN A 195 38.29 -8.94 -1.67
CA ASN A 195 39.51 -8.29 -1.16
C ASN A 195 39.49 -8.14 0.36
N GLU A 196 38.29 -7.90 0.95
CA GLU A 196 38.14 -7.86 2.43
C GLU A 196 38.33 -9.22 3.12
N LYS A 197 38.06 -10.33 2.43
CA LYS A 197 38.30 -11.70 2.96
C LYS A 197 39.74 -12.20 2.80
N LYS A 198 40.64 -11.39 2.20
CA LYS A 198 42.05 -11.73 2.03
C LYS A 198 42.99 -10.93 2.95
N GLN A 199 42.44 -10.03 3.77
CA GLN A 199 43.09 -9.40 4.91
C GLN A 199 42.68 -10.09 6.22
#